data_25037b74042b51700d6f198f24d78545
#
_entry.id   25037b74042b51700d6f198f24d78545
#
_cell.length_a   1.000
_cell.length_b   1.000
_cell.length_c   1.000
_cell.angle_alpha   90.00
_cell.angle_beta   90.00
_cell.angle_gamma   90.00
#
_symmetry.space_group_name_H-M   'P 1'
#
loop_
_entity.id
_entity.type
_entity.pdbx_description
1 polymer ?
#
loop_
_entity_poly.entity_id
_entity_poly.type
_entity_poly.pdbx_seq_one_letter_code
_entity_poly.pdbx_strand_id
1 'polypeptide(L)'
;VTTATAAHAWPSAPGRTWPFVQTISVTHDFSGFDLFMPATQRSAVFIDGANLYATTKALGFDIDYKKLLKEFQSRENLLRAFYYTAMIEDQEYSSIRPLIDWLDYNGYRVVTKPVKEFTDSTGRRKYKGNMDIELAIDALELSPHIGHMILFSGDGDFRSLVEAMQRRGVKVTVISTIQTQPAMISDELRRQADEFVDLASLAGRIGREPSERPARTSGEAPSRYRGEGRGNPGLENRYGIRQPEAEEE
;
A
#
# COMPACT_ATOMS: atom_id res chain seq x y z
N VAL A 1 20.15 -38.13 -2.70
CA VAL A 1 19.81 -39.13 -3.71
C VAL A 1 18.43 -39.64 -3.38
N THR A 2 17.41 -39.15 -4.04
CA THR A 2 16.07 -39.70 -3.90
C THR A 2 15.54 -39.96 -5.31
N THR A 3 15.50 -41.25 -5.67
CA THR A 3 14.92 -41.71 -6.92
C THR A 3 13.40 -41.87 -6.74
N ALA A 4 12.61 -41.08 -7.43
CA ALA A 4 11.19 -41.31 -7.58
C ALA A 4 10.95 -42.05 -8.89
N THR A 5 10.56 -43.31 -8.83
CA THR A 5 10.13 -44.14 -9.97
C THR A 5 8.59 -44.03 -10.04
N ALA A 6 8.07 -43.32 -11.02
CA ALA A 6 6.66 -43.41 -11.37
C ALA A 6 6.50 -44.30 -12.58
N ALA A 7 6.05 -45.55 -12.35
CA ALA A 7 5.68 -46.48 -13.42
C ALA A 7 4.17 -46.36 -13.65
N HIS A 8 3.77 -45.77 -14.77
CA HIS A 8 2.45 -45.92 -15.32
C HIS A 8 2.48 -47.05 -16.36
N ALA A 9 1.89 -48.20 -16.01
CA ALA A 9 1.71 -49.31 -16.92
C ALA A 9 0.47 -49.05 -17.83
N TRP A 10 0.70 -48.94 -19.12
CA TRP A 10 -0.36 -49.01 -20.13
C TRP A 10 -0.47 -50.45 -20.64
N PRO A 11 -1.70 -50.93 -20.98
CA PRO A 11 -1.89 -52.30 -21.42
C PRO A 11 -1.23 -52.55 -22.79
N SER A 12 -0.51 -53.63 -22.88
CA SER A 12 0.22 -54.08 -24.05
C SER A 12 -0.70 -54.54 -25.18
N ALA A 13 -0.66 -53.88 -26.33
CA ALA A 13 -1.19 -54.40 -27.58
C ALA A 13 -0.10 -55.22 -28.29
N PRO A 14 -0.40 -56.42 -28.85
CA PRO A 14 0.60 -57.26 -29.49
C PRO A 14 1.01 -56.73 -30.85
N GLY A 15 2.31 -56.57 -31.08
CA GLY A 15 2.88 -56.44 -32.42
C GLY A 15 3.57 -55.11 -32.78
N ARG A 16 4.01 -54.28 -31.86
CA ARG A 16 4.88 -53.14 -32.18
C ARG A 16 6.15 -53.17 -31.32
N THR A 17 7.30 -53.33 -31.94
CA THR A 17 8.60 -53.07 -31.38
C THR A 17 8.85 -51.55 -31.37
N TRP A 18 8.95 -50.98 -30.20
CA TRP A 18 9.32 -49.55 -30.00
C TRP A 18 10.83 -49.40 -30.07
N PRO A 19 11.39 -48.40 -30.77
CA PRO A 19 12.80 -48.16 -30.76
C PRO A 19 13.27 -47.76 -29.36
N PHE A 20 14.45 -48.20 -29.00
CA PHE A 20 15.21 -48.02 -27.79
C PHE A 20 15.07 -46.56 -27.29
N VAL A 21 14.49 -46.39 -26.11
CA VAL A 21 14.47 -45.07 -25.42
C VAL A 21 15.90 -44.85 -24.86
N GLN A 22 16.67 -44.02 -25.52
CA GLN A 22 17.93 -43.52 -24.93
C GLN A 22 17.58 -42.70 -23.71
N THR A 23 18.00 -43.17 -22.54
CA THR A 23 17.95 -42.39 -21.29
C THR A 23 18.98 -41.25 -21.43
N ILE A 24 18.49 -40.05 -21.73
CA ILE A 24 19.30 -38.85 -21.69
C ILE A 24 19.49 -38.51 -20.20
N SER A 25 20.67 -38.83 -19.68
CA SER A 25 21.10 -38.33 -18.38
C SER A 25 21.40 -36.82 -18.53
N VAL A 26 20.47 -35.98 -18.22
CA VAL A 26 20.71 -34.54 -18.12
C VAL A 26 21.35 -34.28 -16.77
N THR A 27 22.69 -34.21 -16.76
CA THR A 27 23.42 -33.65 -15.61
C THR A 27 23.18 -32.13 -15.65
N HIS A 28 22.24 -31.63 -14.84
CA HIS A 28 22.12 -30.21 -14.62
C HIS A 28 23.29 -29.75 -13.78
N ASP A 29 24.22 -29.05 -14.42
CA ASP A 29 25.21 -28.22 -13.74
C ASP A 29 24.52 -26.97 -13.24
N PHE A 30 24.26 -26.90 -11.92
CA PHE A 30 23.59 -25.79 -11.24
C PHE A 30 24.52 -24.60 -10.96
N SER A 31 25.70 -24.53 -11.56
CA SER A 31 26.67 -23.46 -11.34
C SER A 31 26.34 -22.11 -12.03
N GLY A 32 25.24 -22.05 -12.76
CA GLY A 32 24.77 -20.85 -13.49
C GLY A 32 23.30 -20.50 -13.29
N PHE A 33 22.71 -20.82 -12.12
CA PHE A 33 21.38 -20.38 -11.80
C PHE A 33 21.41 -18.88 -11.50
N ASP A 34 21.34 -18.06 -12.55
CA ASP A 34 20.82 -16.70 -12.41
C ASP A 34 19.50 -16.80 -11.66
N LEU A 35 19.47 -16.15 -10.50
CA LEU A 35 18.31 -16.07 -9.61
C LEU A 35 17.13 -15.36 -10.30
N PHE A 36 16.62 -15.94 -11.37
CA PHE A 36 15.35 -15.55 -11.96
C PHE A 36 14.24 -16.07 -11.04
N MET A 37 14.01 -15.33 -9.97
CA MET A 37 12.89 -15.61 -9.08
C MET A 37 11.61 -15.55 -9.91
N PRO A 38 10.79 -16.60 -9.90
CA PRO A 38 9.51 -16.56 -10.62
C PRO A 38 8.67 -15.38 -10.14
N ALA A 39 7.85 -14.82 -11.02
CA ALA A 39 6.99 -13.67 -10.71
C ALA A 39 6.13 -13.91 -9.45
N THR A 40 5.72 -15.15 -9.22
CA THR A 40 4.97 -15.60 -8.04
C THR A 40 5.68 -15.40 -6.70
N GLN A 41 6.99 -15.16 -6.71
CA GLN A 41 7.78 -14.91 -5.49
C GLN A 41 8.08 -13.42 -5.25
N ARG A 42 7.66 -12.53 -6.17
CA ARG A 42 7.88 -11.09 -6.02
C ARG A 42 6.67 -10.45 -5.37
N SER A 43 6.93 -9.45 -4.55
CA SER A 43 5.88 -8.63 -3.94
C SER A 43 5.94 -7.19 -4.42
N ALA A 44 4.81 -6.47 -4.27
CA ALA A 44 4.76 -5.03 -4.43
C ALA A 44 3.89 -4.41 -3.34
N VAL A 45 4.33 -3.25 -2.86
CA VAL A 45 3.63 -2.46 -1.84
C VAL A 45 2.93 -1.30 -2.51
N PHE A 46 1.64 -1.14 -2.21
CA PHE A 46 0.80 -0.05 -2.69
C PHE A 46 0.27 0.73 -1.48
N ILE A 47 0.62 1.99 -1.39
CA ILE A 47 0.28 2.85 -0.24
C ILE A 47 -0.67 3.95 -0.69
N ASP A 48 -1.92 3.87 -0.23
CA ASP A 48 -2.83 4.99 -0.24
C ASP A 48 -2.38 5.98 0.84
N GLY A 49 -1.71 7.05 0.43
CA GLY A 49 -1.09 8.00 1.35
C GLY A 49 -2.08 8.73 2.24
N ALA A 50 -3.28 9.03 1.73
CA ALA A 50 -4.33 9.71 2.50
C ALA A 50 -4.89 8.79 3.59
N ASN A 51 -5.22 7.55 3.23
CA ASN A 51 -5.75 6.57 4.17
C ASN A 51 -4.70 6.17 5.23
N LEU A 52 -3.45 5.90 4.81
CA LEU A 52 -2.37 5.59 5.74
C LEU A 52 -2.12 6.72 6.74
N TYR A 53 -2.09 7.98 6.27
CA TYR A 53 -1.91 9.14 7.14
C TYR A 53 -3.05 9.27 8.17
N ALA A 54 -4.30 9.14 7.72
CA ALA A 54 -5.46 9.19 8.61
C ALA A 54 -5.40 8.07 9.66
N THR A 55 -5.06 6.85 9.23
CA THR A 55 -4.96 5.67 10.10
C THR A 55 -3.87 5.81 11.16
N THR A 56 -2.67 6.23 10.76
CA THR A 56 -1.55 6.40 11.70
C THR A 56 -1.78 7.54 12.69
N LYS A 57 -2.42 8.62 12.22
CA LYS A 57 -2.82 9.72 13.09
C LYS A 57 -3.86 9.28 14.13
N ALA A 58 -4.83 8.47 13.74
CA ALA A 58 -5.81 7.91 14.67
C ALA A 58 -5.18 6.95 15.69
N LEU A 59 -4.15 6.20 15.28
CA LEU A 59 -3.36 5.31 16.15
C LEU A 59 -2.31 6.05 17.01
N GLY A 60 -2.05 7.33 16.75
CA GLY A 60 -1.15 8.17 17.54
C GLY A 60 0.34 7.97 17.27
N PHE A 61 0.74 7.43 16.12
CA PHE A 61 2.15 7.31 15.74
C PHE A 61 2.43 7.84 14.34
N ASP A 62 3.69 8.15 14.04
CA ASP A 62 4.14 8.58 12.72
C ASP A 62 4.93 7.45 12.05
N ILE A 63 4.80 7.32 10.72
CA ILE A 63 5.55 6.33 9.93
C ILE A 63 6.98 6.81 9.69
N ASP A 64 7.93 5.90 9.88
CA ASP A 64 9.26 5.97 9.29
C ASP A 64 9.26 5.18 7.97
N TYR A 65 9.13 5.87 6.86
CA TYR A 65 9.06 5.23 5.53
C TYR A 65 10.34 4.45 5.17
N LYS A 66 11.49 4.81 5.73
CA LYS A 66 12.73 4.04 5.56
C LYS A 66 12.65 2.68 6.27
N LYS A 67 12.14 2.68 7.51
CA LYS A 67 11.90 1.44 8.26
C LYS A 67 10.84 0.59 7.56
N LEU A 68 9.75 1.21 7.06
CA LEU A 68 8.71 0.53 6.31
C LEU A 68 9.27 -0.18 5.07
N LEU A 69 10.00 0.53 4.22
CA LEU A 69 10.59 -0.06 3.03
C LEU A 69 11.53 -1.24 3.38
N LYS A 70 12.41 -1.04 4.39
CA LYS A 70 13.33 -2.07 4.86
C LYS A 70 12.61 -3.28 5.42
N GLU A 71 11.51 -3.10 6.14
CA GLU A 71 10.70 -4.19 6.71
C GLU A 71 10.21 -5.14 5.61
N PHE A 72 9.66 -4.61 4.51
CA PHE A 72 9.19 -5.43 3.40
C PHE A 72 10.32 -5.98 2.52
N GLN A 73 11.39 -5.22 2.31
CA GLN A 73 12.58 -5.71 1.61
C GLN A 73 13.26 -6.88 2.33
N SER A 74 13.21 -6.89 3.67
CA SER A 74 13.85 -7.96 4.45
C SER A 74 13.02 -9.26 4.52
N ARG A 75 11.72 -9.17 4.28
CA ARG A 75 10.80 -10.30 4.40
C ARG A 75 10.40 -10.91 3.08
N GLU A 76 10.44 -10.11 2.03
CA GLU A 76 9.93 -10.48 0.73
C GLU A 76 10.86 -10.01 -0.38
N ASN A 77 10.74 -10.64 -1.55
CA ASN A 77 11.40 -10.15 -2.75
C ASN A 77 10.64 -8.94 -3.30
N LEU A 78 10.80 -7.79 -2.64
CA LEU A 78 10.08 -6.56 -2.97
C LEU A 78 10.54 -6.00 -4.32
N LEU A 79 9.65 -6.07 -5.31
CA LEU A 79 9.89 -5.53 -6.65
C LEU A 79 9.75 -4.01 -6.67
N ARG A 80 8.69 -3.48 -6.02
CA ARG A 80 8.35 -2.06 -6.06
C ARG A 80 7.53 -1.63 -4.83
N ALA A 81 7.73 -0.39 -4.40
CA ALA A 81 6.86 0.27 -3.42
C ALA A 81 6.29 1.54 -4.04
N PHE A 82 4.97 1.64 -4.11
CA PHE A 82 4.25 2.79 -4.64
C PHE A 82 3.66 3.61 -3.51
N TYR A 83 3.66 4.92 -3.69
CA TYR A 83 3.00 5.86 -2.79
C TYR A 83 2.10 6.81 -3.59
N TYR A 84 0.80 6.78 -3.31
CA TYR A 84 -0.21 7.55 -4.02
C TYR A 84 -0.68 8.72 -3.16
N THR A 85 -0.66 9.92 -3.72
CA THR A 85 -1.14 11.10 -3.01
C THR A 85 -1.65 12.17 -3.96
N ALA A 86 -2.68 12.87 -3.54
CA ALA A 86 -3.17 14.03 -4.25
C ALA A 86 -2.45 15.30 -3.74
N MET A 87 -2.13 16.23 -4.63
CA MET A 87 -1.43 17.48 -4.32
C MET A 87 -2.24 18.70 -4.77
N ILE A 88 -2.21 19.75 -3.96
CA ILE A 88 -2.75 21.06 -4.36
C ILE A 88 -1.67 21.75 -5.20
N GLU A 89 -1.97 22.01 -6.48
CA GLU A 89 -1.01 22.56 -7.46
C GLU A 89 -0.54 24.00 -7.14
N ASP A 90 -1.41 24.81 -6.53
CA ASP A 90 -1.17 26.26 -6.34
C ASP A 90 -0.42 26.63 -5.05
N GLN A 91 0.05 25.67 -4.27
CA GLN A 91 0.81 25.96 -3.06
C GLN A 91 2.28 25.63 -3.25
N GLU A 92 3.11 26.64 -3.54
CA GLU A 92 4.59 26.56 -3.50
C GLU A 92 5.11 25.96 -2.18
N TYR A 93 4.30 25.99 -1.11
CA TYR A 93 4.56 25.45 0.23
C TYR A 93 3.56 24.36 0.62
N SER A 94 3.40 23.33 -0.20
CA SER A 94 2.65 22.15 0.26
C SER A 94 3.46 21.42 1.35
N SER A 95 2.88 21.25 2.52
CA SER A 95 3.53 20.57 3.67
C SER A 95 3.91 19.11 3.38
N ILE A 96 3.36 18.50 2.32
CA ILE A 96 3.64 17.13 1.90
C ILE A 96 4.81 17.05 0.90
N ARG A 97 5.19 18.17 0.26
CA ARG A 97 6.23 18.17 -0.79
C ARG A 97 7.58 17.60 -0.32
N PRO A 98 8.10 17.97 0.86
CA PRO A 98 9.35 17.38 1.36
C PRO A 98 9.28 15.87 1.55
N LEU A 99 8.11 15.34 1.92
CA LEU A 99 7.92 13.89 2.03
C LEU A 99 7.93 13.24 0.65
N ILE A 100 7.26 13.82 -0.34
CA ILE A 100 7.21 13.31 -1.71
C ILE A 100 8.61 13.25 -2.30
N ASP A 101 9.36 14.34 -2.23
CA ASP A 101 10.73 14.41 -2.73
C ASP A 101 11.61 13.38 -2.04
N TRP A 102 11.47 13.23 -0.72
CA TRP A 102 12.22 12.24 0.04
C TRP A 102 11.87 10.80 -0.40
N LEU A 103 10.59 10.48 -0.57
CA LEU A 103 10.13 9.16 -0.99
C LEU A 103 10.68 8.80 -2.38
N ASP A 104 10.63 9.72 -3.33
CA ASP A 104 11.11 9.51 -4.70
C ASP A 104 12.62 9.21 -4.72
N TYR A 105 13.40 9.93 -3.90
CA TYR A 105 14.84 9.66 -3.73
C TYR A 105 15.17 8.37 -2.97
N ASN A 106 14.23 7.81 -2.20
CA ASN A 106 14.49 6.68 -1.31
C ASN A 106 13.83 5.37 -1.75
N GLY A 107 13.56 5.22 -3.05
CA GLY A 107 13.18 3.93 -3.64
C GLY A 107 11.67 3.67 -3.69
N TYR A 108 10.86 4.68 -3.42
CA TYR A 108 9.44 4.65 -3.70
C TYR A 108 9.13 5.15 -5.12
N ARG A 109 8.11 4.58 -5.75
CA ARG A 109 7.49 5.18 -6.92
C ARG A 109 6.36 6.06 -6.44
N VAL A 110 6.56 7.38 -6.50
CA VAL A 110 5.52 8.33 -6.08
C VAL A 110 4.61 8.66 -7.28
N VAL A 111 3.32 8.50 -7.06
CA VAL A 111 2.28 8.85 -8.04
C VAL A 111 1.46 9.99 -7.46
N THR A 112 1.46 11.12 -8.14
CA THR A 112 0.76 12.33 -7.70
C THR A 112 -0.31 12.75 -8.69
N LYS A 113 -1.36 13.38 -8.20
CA LYS A 113 -2.45 13.94 -9.00
C LYS A 113 -2.83 15.32 -8.45
N PRO A 114 -3.06 16.32 -9.32
CA PRO A 114 -3.54 17.60 -8.86
C PRO A 114 -4.94 17.47 -8.24
N VAL A 115 -5.11 18.10 -7.09
CA VAL A 115 -6.42 18.19 -6.42
C VAL A 115 -7.27 19.21 -7.14
N LYS A 116 -8.48 18.82 -7.52
CA LYS A 116 -9.48 19.76 -8.04
C LYS A 116 -10.18 20.47 -6.88
N GLU A 117 -10.06 21.79 -6.85
CA GLU A 117 -10.86 22.61 -5.96
C GLU A 117 -12.25 22.84 -6.59
N PHE A 118 -13.29 22.68 -5.81
CA PHE A 118 -14.64 23.07 -6.20
C PHE A 118 -15.35 23.71 -5.00
N THR A 119 -16.22 24.64 -5.30
CA THR A 119 -17.06 25.30 -4.30
C THR A 119 -18.39 24.58 -4.24
N ASP A 120 -18.79 24.11 -3.07
CA ASP A 120 -20.10 23.51 -2.88
C ASP A 120 -21.22 24.55 -2.93
N SER A 121 -22.48 24.09 -2.90
CA SER A 121 -23.66 24.94 -2.92
C SER A 121 -23.75 25.89 -1.71
N THR A 122 -22.94 25.67 -0.68
CA THR A 122 -22.86 26.52 0.53
C THR A 122 -21.72 27.54 0.49
N GLY A 123 -20.99 27.64 -0.65
CA GLY A 123 -19.85 28.52 -0.81
C GLY A 123 -18.55 28.02 -0.13
N ARG A 124 -18.53 26.79 0.37
CA ARG A 124 -17.34 26.20 0.99
C ARG A 124 -16.44 25.58 -0.08
N ARG A 125 -15.14 25.84 0.03
CA ARG A 125 -14.14 25.18 -0.81
C ARG A 125 -13.97 23.73 -0.39
N LYS A 126 -14.15 22.81 -1.33
CA LYS A 126 -13.88 21.39 -1.17
C LYS A 126 -12.79 20.95 -2.13
N TYR A 127 -11.98 20.04 -1.67
CA TYR A 127 -10.89 19.47 -2.45
C TYR A 127 -11.22 18.00 -2.73
N LYS A 128 -11.20 17.61 -4.00
CA LYS A 128 -11.39 16.21 -4.41
C LYS A 128 -10.13 15.71 -5.11
N GLY A 129 -9.45 14.79 -4.48
CA GLY A 129 -8.26 14.12 -5.02
C GLY A 129 -8.23 12.68 -4.54
N ASN A 130 -8.94 11.80 -5.26
CA ASN A 130 -8.92 10.37 -5.02
C ASN A 130 -7.91 9.73 -5.99
N MET A 131 -7.06 8.82 -5.47
CA MET A 131 -6.01 8.12 -6.20
C MET A 131 -6.34 6.65 -6.48
N ASP A 132 -7.58 6.21 -6.22
CA ASP A 132 -7.97 4.80 -6.30
C ASP A 132 -7.84 4.24 -7.71
N ILE A 133 -8.16 5.05 -8.71
CA ILE A 133 -8.07 4.64 -10.11
C ILE A 133 -6.62 4.44 -10.52
N GLU A 134 -5.73 5.39 -10.19
CA GLU A 134 -4.31 5.32 -10.49
C GLU A 134 -3.68 4.11 -9.81
N LEU A 135 -3.98 3.88 -8.52
CA LEU A 135 -3.52 2.72 -7.77
C LEU A 135 -4.05 1.42 -8.39
N ALA A 136 -5.32 1.37 -8.75
CA ALA A 136 -5.92 0.17 -9.32
C ALA A 136 -5.32 -0.18 -10.69
N ILE A 137 -5.06 0.81 -11.53
CA ILE A 137 -4.43 0.61 -12.85
C ILE A 137 -3.01 0.07 -12.67
N ASP A 138 -2.17 0.73 -11.86
CA ASP A 138 -0.79 0.30 -11.63
C ASP A 138 -0.73 -1.12 -11.04
N ALA A 139 -1.64 -1.46 -10.11
CA ALA A 139 -1.72 -2.79 -9.53
C ALA A 139 -2.08 -3.85 -10.58
N LEU A 140 -3.08 -3.58 -11.45
CA LEU A 140 -3.48 -4.48 -12.51
C LEU A 140 -2.41 -4.65 -13.59
N GLU A 141 -1.70 -3.58 -13.96
CA GLU A 141 -0.56 -3.63 -14.89
C GLU A 141 0.61 -4.44 -14.32
N LEU A 142 0.86 -4.32 -13.01
CA LEU A 142 1.95 -5.04 -12.36
C LEU A 142 1.62 -6.50 -12.05
N SER A 143 0.33 -6.87 -12.05
CA SER A 143 -0.13 -8.21 -11.65
C SER A 143 0.57 -9.38 -12.36
N PRO A 144 1.01 -9.32 -13.65
CA PRO A 144 1.74 -10.41 -14.28
C PRO A 144 3.16 -10.62 -13.72
N HIS A 145 3.67 -9.65 -12.95
CA HIS A 145 5.05 -9.60 -12.50
C HIS A 145 5.22 -9.84 -11.00
N ILE A 146 4.12 -9.97 -10.26
CA ILE A 146 4.11 -10.17 -8.81
C ILE A 146 3.22 -11.34 -8.42
N GLY A 147 3.57 -12.02 -7.33
CA GLY A 147 2.73 -13.04 -6.70
C GLY A 147 2.06 -12.55 -5.42
N HIS A 148 2.48 -11.38 -4.91
CA HIS A 148 1.94 -10.82 -3.67
C HIS A 148 1.78 -9.31 -3.77
N MET A 149 0.58 -8.82 -3.53
CA MET A 149 0.23 -7.42 -3.38
C MET A 149 0.04 -7.09 -1.90
N ILE A 150 0.68 -6.03 -1.43
CA ILE A 150 0.53 -5.52 -0.06
C ILE A 150 -0.11 -4.14 -0.18
N LEU A 151 -1.36 -4.01 0.27
CA LEU A 151 -2.16 -2.79 0.17
C LEU A 151 -2.28 -2.11 1.53
N PHE A 152 -1.77 -0.89 1.65
CA PHE A 152 -1.99 0.00 2.79
C PHE A 152 -3.18 0.90 2.50
N SER A 153 -4.37 0.40 2.73
CA SER A 153 -5.63 1.14 2.73
C SER A 153 -6.72 0.35 3.44
N GLY A 154 -7.70 1.04 3.99
CA GLY A 154 -8.90 0.44 4.56
C GLY A 154 -10.15 0.76 3.75
N ASP A 155 -10.00 1.42 2.59
CA ASP A 155 -11.12 1.86 1.77
C ASP A 155 -11.81 0.68 1.09
N GLY A 156 -13.14 0.59 1.27
CA GLY A 156 -13.98 -0.44 0.69
C GLY A 156 -14.00 -0.45 -0.84
N ASP A 157 -13.73 0.69 -1.47
CA ASP A 157 -13.71 0.81 -2.93
C ASP A 157 -12.64 -0.09 -3.56
N PHE A 158 -11.58 -0.44 -2.81
CA PHE A 158 -10.57 -1.40 -3.25
C PHE A 158 -11.00 -2.87 -3.22
N ARG A 159 -12.18 -3.22 -2.69
CA ARG A 159 -12.67 -4.60 -2.69
C ARG A 159 -12.62 -5.22 -4.08
N SER A 160 -13.10 -4.50 -5.10
CA SER A 160 -13.12 -5.00 -6.49
C SER A 160 -11.71 -5.17 -7.07
N LEU A 161 -10.77 -4.31 -6.69
CA LEU A 161 -9.36 -4.46 -7.06
C LEU A 161 -8.76 -5.73 -6.45
N VAL A 162 -8.96 -5.96 -5.15
CA VAL A 162 -8.48 -7.15 -4.45
C VAL A 162 -9.00 -8.42 -5.13
N GLU A 163 -10.30 -8.49 -5.40
CA GLU A 163 -10.90 -9.61 -6.12
C GLU A 163 -10.29 -9.81 -7.53
N ALA A 164 -10.01 -8.72 -8.25
CA ALA A 164 -9.38 -8.78 -9.57
C ALA A 164 -7.93 -9.28 -9.53
N MET A 165 -7.17 -8.91 -8.50
CA MET A 165 -5.81 -9.40 -8.26
C MET A 165 -5.80 -10.90 -7.92
N GLN A 166 -6.71 -11.33 -7.05
CA GLN A 166 -6.88 -12.75 -6.69
C GLN A 166 -7.24 -13.61 -7.89
N ARG A 167 -8.13 -13.15 -8.79
CA ARG A 167 -8.43 -13.85 -10.06
C ARG A 167 -7.22 -14.00 -10.98
N ARG A 168 -6.18 -13.20 -10.80
CA ARG A 168 -4.90 -13.28 -11.51
C ARG A 168 -3.86 -14.14 -10.79
N GLY A 169 -4.24 -14.77 -9.66
CA GLY A 169 -3.34 -15.60 -8.86
C GLY A 169 -2.39 -14.80 -7.95
N VAL A 170 -2.66 -13.52 -7.73
CA VAL A 170 -1.89 -12.68 -6.82
C VAL A 170 -2.49 -12.75 -5.42
N LYS A 171 -1.71 -13.15 -4.42
CA LYS A 171 -2.09 -13.04 -3.01
C LYS A 171 -2.21 -11.57 -2.63
N VAL A 172 -3.22 -11.19 -1.84
CA VAL A 172 -3.41 -9.81 -1.37
C VAL A 172 -3.44 -9.75 0.16
N THR A 173 -2.47 -9.03 0.73
CA THR A 173 -2.47 -8.64 2.14
C THR A 173 -2.93 -7.19 2.26
N VAL A 174 -3.97 -6.95 3.06
CA VAL A 174 -4.45 -5.60 3.37
C VAL A 174 -3.95 -5.18 4.74
N ILE A 175 -3.40 -3.96 4.82
CA ILE A 175 -2.87 -3.37 6.06
C ILE A 175 -3.65 -2.12 6.41
N SER A 176 -4.39 -2.18 7.50
CA SER A 176 -5.16 -1.08 8.10
C SER A 176 -5.39 -1.38 9.59
N THR A 177 -6.38 -0.79 10.25
CA THR A 177 -6.61 -1.06 11.68
C THR A 177 -8.08 -1.20 12.03
N ILE A 178 -8.33 -2.07 13.03
CA ILE A 178 -9.62 -2.20 13.72
C ILE A 178 -9.57 -1.61 15.15
N GLN A 179 -8.43 -1.05 15.55
CA GLN A 179 -8.24 -0.55 16.93
C GLN A 179 -8.73 0.89 17.13
N THR A 180 -9.29 1.50 16.10
CA THR A 180 -9.90 2.83 16.16
C THR A 180 -11.43 2.75 16.19
N GLN A 181 -12.09 3.84 16.61
CA GLN A 181 -13.54 3.99 16.57
C GLN A 181 -13.91 5.24 15.76
N PRO A 182 -14.50 5.09 14.57
CA PRO A 182 -14.78 3.83 13.86
C PRO A 182 -13.49 3.12 13.39
N ALA A 183 -13.60 1.84 13.02
CA ALA A 183 -12.51 1.11 12.40
C ALA A 183 -12.07 1.77 11.08
N MET A 184 -10.78 1.80 10.80
CA MET A 184 -10.24 2.40 9.57
C MET A 184 -10.20 1.42 8.39
N ILE A 185 -10.88 0.29 8.51
CA ILE A 185 -11.04 -0.69 7.44
C ILE A 185 -12.52 -1.02 7.27
N SER A 186 -12.98 -1.08 6.03
CA SER A 186 -14.31 -1.58 5.73
C SER A 186 -14.38 -3.10 5.92
N ASP A 187 -15.52 -3.58 6.41
CA ASP A 187 -15.76 -5.02 6.59
C ASP A 187 -15.65 -5.80 5.27
N GLU A 188 -16.09 -5.20 4.18
CA GLU A 188 -16.09 -5.83 2.86
C GLU A 188 -14.66 -6.04 2.35
N LEU A 189 -13.80 -5.03 2.46
CA LEU A 189 -12.40 -5.15 2.06
C LEU A 189 -11.66 -6.16 2.94
N ARG A 190 -11.91 -6.13 4.26
CA ARG A 190 -11.29 -7.05 5.21
C ARG A 190 -11.64 -8.50 4.92
N ARG A 191 -12.91 -8.78 4.54
CA ARG A 191 -13.35 -10.14 4.19
C ARG A 191 -12.83 -10.61 2.84
N GLN A 192 -12.59 -9.69 1.91
CA GLN A 192 -12.07 -10.01 0.58
C GLN A 192 -10.59 -10.33 0.61
N ALA A 193 -9.79 -9.70 1.49
CA ALA A 193 -8.36 -9.91 1.57
C ALA A 193 -7.99 -11.37 1.91
N ASP A 194 -6.91 -11.90 1.31
CA ASP A 194 -6.35 -13.19 1.69
C ASP A 194 -5.73 -13.13 3.09
N GLU A 195 -5.20 -11.97 3.45
CA GLU A 195 -4.61 -11.72 4.75
C GLU A 195 -4.88 -10.27 5.18
N PHE A 196 -5.23 -10.09 6.44
CA PHE A 196 -5.34 -8.79 7.08
C PHE A 196 -4.29 -8.65 8.18
N VAL A 197 -3.54 -7.57 8.12
CA VAL A 197 -2.53 -7.21 9.13
C VAL A 197 -2.95 -5.91 9.80
N ASP A 198 -3.11 -5.91 11.12
CA ASP A 198 -3.40 -4.68 11.86
C ASP A 198 -2.17 -3.79 11.91
N LEU A 199 -2.28 -2.56 11.41
CA LEU A 199 -1.20 -1.58 11.33
C LEU A 199 -0.60 -1.26 12.71
N ALA A 200 -1.41 -1.31 13.77
CA ALA A 200 -0.92 -1.10 15.14
C ALA A 200 0.12 -2.15 15.54
N SER A 201 0.01 -3.39 15.04
CA SER A 201 1.00 -4.43 15.30
C SER A 201 2.36 -4.18 14.64
N LEU A 202 2.40 -3.30 13.64
CA LEU A 202 3.62 -2.89 12.94
C LEU A 202 4.27 -1.66 13.55
N ALA A 203 3.58 -0.92 14.42
CA ALA A 203 4.04 0.37 14.95
C ALA A 203 5.45 0.33 15.54
N GLY A 204 5.82 -0.72 16.29
CA GLY A 204 7.15 -0.88 16.84
C GLY A 204 8.27 -1.14 15.81
N ARG A 205 7.92 -1.50 14.57
CA ARG A 205 8.88 -1.82 13.49
C ARG A 205 8.99 -0.73 12.45
N ILE A 206 7.87 -0.07 12.14
CA ILE A 206 7.81 0.96 11.10
C ILE A 206 7.52 2.36 11.65
N GLY A 207 7.26 2.48 12.95
CA GLY A 207 7.03 3.77 13.60
C GLY A 207 8.31 4.58 13.77
N ARG A 208 8.16 5.90 13.75
CA ARG A 208 9.23 6.84 14.06
C ARG A 208 9.41 6.93 15.58
N GLU A 209 10.63 6.83 16.05
CA GLU A 209 10.94 6.98 17.48
C GLU A 209 10.60 8.40 17.95
N PRO A 210 10.07 8.57 19.18
CA PRO A 210 9.72 9.89 19.71
C PRO A 210 10.89 10.88 19.75
N SER A 211 12.13 10.38 19.89
CA SER A 211 13.37 11.16 19.90
C SER A 211 13.77 11.70 18.51
N GLU A 212 13.24 11.12 17.45
CA GLU A 212 13.51 11.52 16.05
C GLU A 212 12.51 12.58 15.55
N ARG A 213 11.53 12.97 16.36
CA ARG A 213 10.67 14.11 16.02
C ARG A 213 11.50 15.37 16.07
N PRO A 214 11.59 16.17 14.99
CA PRO A 214 12.19 17.49 15.08
C PRO A 214 11.49 18.26 16.21
N ALA A 215 12.27 18.75 17.17
CA ALA A 215 11.73 19.56 18.24
C ALA A 215 10.88 20.67 17.59
N ARG A 216 9.60 20.73 17.93
CA ARG A 216 8.80 21.91 17.62
C ARG A 216 9.54 23.05 18.29
N THR A 217 10.24 23.85 17.49
CA THR A 217 10.77 25.11 17.98
C THR A 217 9.55 25.87 18.51
N SER A 218 9.48 25.94 19.83
CA SER A 218 8.59 26.87 20.52
C SER A 218 9.09 28.27 20.13
N GLY A 219 8.63 28.72 18.95
CA GLY A 219 8.84 30.05 18.48
C GLY A 219 8.27 31.00 19.54
N GLU A 220 9.13 31.88 19.99
CA GLU A 220 8.84 33.01 20.83
C GLU A 220 7.44 33.56 20.62
N ALA A 221 6.71 33.68 21.68
CA ALA A 221 5.45 34.40 21.70
C ALA A 221 5.70 35.84 21.24
N PRO A 222 5.11 36.32 20.14
CA PRO A 222 5.16 37.76 19.85
C PRO A 222 4.34 38.49 20.89
N SER A 223 4.97 39.49 21.44
CA SER A 223 4.47 40.44 22.42
C SER A 223 3.06 40.93 22.10
N ARG A 224 2.30 41.06 23.17
CA ARG A 224 0.99 41.67 23.30
C ARG A 224 0.72 42.80 22.31
N TYR A 225 -0.17 42.59 21.34
CA TYR A 225 -0.97 43.67 20.80
C TYR A 225 -2.42 43.47 21.31
N ARG A 226 -2.82 44.43 22.14
CA ARG A 226 -4.15 44.52 22.74
C ARG A 226 -5.07 45.12 21.66
N GLY A 227 -5.97 44.35 21.09
CA GLY A 227 -6.99 44.79 20.15
C GLY A 227 -8.28 44.00 20.37
N GLU A 228 -9.33 44.70 20.68
CA GLU A 228 -10.64 44.21 21.09
C GLU A 228 -11.37 43.38 20.05
N GLY A 229 -12.00 42.31 20.52
CA GLY A 229 -13.31 41.81 20.14
C GLY A 229 -13.59 41.34 18.70
N ARG A 230 -13.72 40.06 18.52
CA ARG A 230 -14.89 39.37 17.92
C ARG A 230 -14.58 37.86 17.81
N GLY A 231 -15.60 37.07 18.20
CA GLY A 231 -15.52 35.65 18.39
C GLY A 231 -15.06 34.87 17.16
N ASN A 232 -14.25 33.83 17.41
CA ASN A 232 -13.78 32.90 16.43
C ASN A 232 -14.54 31.57 16.61
N PRO A 233 -15.33 31.14 15.61
CA PRO A 233 -15.92 29.80 15.62
C PRO A 233 -14.96 28.83 14.94
N GLY A 234 -14.56 27.79 15.67
CA GLY A 234 -14.28 26.47 15.17
C GLY A 234 -13.02 26.27 14.36
N LEU A 235 -12.03 25.61 14.97
CA LEU A 235 -10.93 24.92 14.30
C LEU A 235 -11.52 23.76 13.46
N GLU A 236 -11.92 24.03 12.25
CA GLU A 236 -12.25 23.01 11.28
C GLU A 236 -10.98 22.42 10.66
N ASN A 237 -10.99 21.12 10.62
CA ASN A 237 -10.00 20.18 10.11
C ASN A 237 -9.45 20.63 8.74
N ARG A 238 -8.16 20.91 8.65
CA ARG A 238 -7.48 21.50 7.49
C ARG A 238 -7.46 20.63 6.23
N TYR A 239 -8.02 19.41 6.27
CA TYR A 239 -7.97 18.43 5.20
C TYR A 239 -9.31 17.93 4.68
N GLY A 240 -10.44 18.53 5.08
CA GLY A 240 -11.74 18.35 4.40
C GLY A 240 -12.25 16.91 4.19
N ILE A 241 -11.71 15.92 4.92
CA ILE A 241 -12.19 14.54 4.84
C ILE A 241 -13.35 14.42 5.82
N ARG A 242 -14.58 14.58 5.33
CA ARG A 242 -15.77 14.17 6.07
C ARG A 242 -15.86 12.67 6.06
N GLN A 243 -16.05 12.10 7.24
CA GLN A 243 -16.61 10.76 7.38
C GLN A 243 -18.03 10.75 6.84
N PRO A 244 -18.53 9.68 6.24
CA PRO A 244 -19.92 9.55 5.88
C PRO A 244 -20.75 9.61 7.17
N GLU A 245 -21.68 10.54 7.24
CA GLU A 245 -22.73 10.58 8.26
C GLU A 245 -23.56 9.29 8.09
N ALA A 246 -23.73 8.56 9.17
CA ALA A 246 -24.69 7.45 9.23
C ALA A 246 -26.08 8.09 9.03
N GLU A 247 -26.75 7.70 7.96
CA GLU A 247 -28.19 7.98 7.80
C GLU A 247 -28.91 7.10 8.83
N GLU A 248 -29.50 7.76 9.84
CA GLU A 248 -30.49 7.13 10.72
C GLU A 248 -31.82 7.07 9.95
N GLU A 249 -32.29 5.86 9.73
CA GLU A 249 -33.71 5.51 9.69
C GLU A 249 -34.07 4.61 10.87
#